data_ad78b2439f53203b91841e486596fb6a
#
_entry.id   ad78b2439f53203b91841e486596fb6a
#
_cell.length_a   1.000
_cell.length_b   1.000
_cell.length_c   1.000
_cell.angle_alpha   90.00
_cell.angle_beta   90.00
_cell.angle_gamma   90.00
#
_symmetry.space_group_name_H-M   'P 1'
#
loop_
_entity.id
_entity.type
_entity.pdbx_description
1 polymer ?
#
loop_
_entity_poly.entity_id
_entity_poly.type
_entity_poly.pdbx_seq_one_letter_code
_entity_poly.pdbx_strand_id
1 'polypeptide(L)'
;MSTHVRPVVPDEVIRVLSVLPSASIVTAPDGAVLRASSRALALGLVNRSALTVPDISRLVERVGEDGNAREQEMRVRRPPLGRELLELRVRVAALGTGVLLILIDDLAEERRVDAVRRDFVANVSHELKTPVGALSLLAETVLSAADDPEQVRHFAERMQMEASRLASLIQDVIDLSRLQSDDPMTRAEVVEVDELVTRALEEVRTLAVSRDIEVVRSEDSGVEIYGDRGQLLTAVRNLVTNAIVYSPMGTRVAVSARMNEGIAEITVKDQGIGIPSHDLDRIFERFYRVDQARSRSTGGTGLGLAIVKHVCQNHGGECTVWSEVGTGSTFTLRLPAYDPETGMQREPQEFEMDIVTVPEQGGRS
;
A
#
# COMPACT_ATOMS: atom_id res chain seq x y z
N MET A 1 46.70 -7.71 -39.58
CA MET A 1 45.37 -7.05 -39.58
C MET A 1 44.31 -8.11 -39.25
N SER A 2 43.98 -8.29 -37.98
CA SER A 2 42.93 -9.24 -37.59
C SER A 2 41.58 -8.54 -37.71
N THR A 3 40.80 -8.98 -38.68
CA THR A 3 39.39 -8.56 -38.84
C THR A 3 38.61 -9.06 -37.62
N HIS A 4 38.33 -8.19 -36.64
CA HIS A 4 37.41 -8.47 -35.55
C HIS A 4 35.99 -8.56 -36.14
N VAL A 5 35.57 -9.77 -36.45
CA VAL A 5 34.14 -10.05 -36.73
C VAL A 5 33.39 -9.77 -35.43
N ARG A 6 32.56 -8.72 -35.40
CA ARG A 6 31.67 -8.45 -34.25
C ARG A 6 30.73 -9.66 -34.06
N PRO A 7 30.71 -10.28 -32.88
CA PRO A 7 29.83 -11.42 -32.65
C PRO A 7 28.37 -10.95 -32.80
N VAL A 8 27.60 -11.73 -33.57
CA VAL A 8 26.17 -11.47 -33.79
C VAL A 8 25.38 -12.19 -32.70
N VAL A 9 24.52 -11.47 -31.99
CA VAL A 9 23.63 -12.06 -31.01
C VAL A 9 22.43 -12.70 -31.75
N PRO A 10 22.17 -14.02 -31.60
CA PRO A 10 21.03 -14.67 -32.25
C PRO A 10 19.68 -14.03 -31.84
N ASP A 11 18.74 -13.93 -32.79
CA ASP A 11 17.44 -13.33 -32.54
C ASP A 11 16.60 -14.08 -31.49
N GLU A 12 16.82 -15.39 -31.32
CA GLU A 12 16.22 -16.21 -30.30
C GLU A 12 16.64 -15.73 -28.87
N VAL A 13 17.90 -15.40 -28.70
CA VAL A 13 18.47 -14.88 -27.44
C VAL A 13 17.82 -13.51 -27.13
N ILE A 14 17.68 -12.65 -28.13
CA ILE A 14 17.07 -11.33 -27.96
C ILE A 14 15.60 -11.46 -27.50
N ARG A 15 14.84 -12.39 -28.09
CA ARG A 15 13.44 -12.65 -27.67
C ARG A 15 13.36 -13.14 -26.24
N VAL A 16 14.22 -14.06 -25.81
CA VAL A 16 14.26 -14.53 -24.42
C VAL A 16 14.59 -13.38 -23.47
N LEU A 17 15.60 -12.56 -23.80
CA LEU A 17 16.01 -11.44 -22.96
C LEU A 17 14.94 -10.33 -22.84
N SER A 18 14.07 -10.18 -23.84
CA SER A 18 12.98 -9.19 -23.80
C SER A 18 11.84 -9.56 -22.86
N VAL A 19 11.71 -10.84 -22.49
CA VAL A 19 10.66 -11.35 -21.58
C VAL A 19 11.15 -11.40 -20.12
N LEU A 20 12.47 -11.32 -19.89
CA LEU A 20 13.02 -11.38 -18.54
C LEU A 20 12.71 -10.09 -17.76
N PRO A 21 12.29 -10.20 -16.47
CA PRO A 21 12.06 -9.04 -15.61
C PRO A 21 13.35 -8.30 -15.26
N SER A 22 14.52 -8.94 -15.37
CA SER A 22 15.84 -8.37 -15.10
C SER A 22 16.29 -7.42 -16.22
N ALA A 23 17.00 -6.36 -15.87
CA ALA A 23 17.70 -5.57 -16.90
C ALA A 23 18.81 -6.45 -17.52
N SER A 24 18.84 -6.54 -18.87
CA SER A 24 19.77 -7.40 -19.59
C SER A 24 20.67 -6.59 -20.50
N ILE A 25 21.97 -6.94 -20.52
CA ILE A 25 22.98 -6.35 -21.40
C ILE A 25 23.79 -7.49 -22.00
N VAL A 26 24.04 -7.41 -23.29
CA VAL A 26 24.97 -8.33 -24.00
C VAL A 26 26.19 -7.55 -24.45
N THR A 27 27.35 -8.03 -24.07
CA THR A 27 28.64 -7.40 -24.42
C THR A 27 29.53 -8.36 -25.18
N ALA A 28 30.50 -7.82 -25.93
CA ALA A 28 31.66 -8.54 -26.40
C ALA A 28 32.63 -8.76 -25.21
N PRO A 29 33.62 -9.66 -25.32
CA PRO A 29 34.62 -9.94 -24.28
C PRO A 29 35.44 -8.71 -23.86
N ASP A 30 35.60 -7.74 -24.75
CA ASP A 30 36.25 -6.45 -24.51
C ASP A 30 35.36 -5.43 -23.79
N GLY A 31 34.13 -5.82 -23.38
CA GLY A 31 33.19 -4.96 -22.69
C GLY A 31 32.35 -4.05 -23.59
N ALA A 32 32.52 -4.10 -24.91
CA ALA A 32 31.69 -3.32 -25.83
C ALA A 32 30.25 -3.82 -25.81
N VAL A 33 29.29 -2.92 -25.58
CA VAL A 33 27.86 -3.27 -25.52
C VAL A 33 27.33 -3.54 -26.93
N LEU A 34 26.80 -4.74 -27.11
CA LEU A 34 26.18 -5.20 -28.36
C LEU A 34 24.65 -4.97 -28.34
N ARG A 35 24.02 -5.22 -27.18
CA ARG A 35 22.57 -5.04 -26.94
C ARG A 35 22.33 -4.68 -25.49
N ALA A 36 21.28 -3.91 -25.25
CA ALA A 36 20.78 -3.58 -23.91
C ALA A 36 19.25 -3.52 -23.91
N SER A 37 18.62 -4.02 -22.86
CA SER A 37 17.18 -3.90 -22.65
C SER A 37 16.80 -2.46 -22.32
N SER A 38 15.53 -2.09 -22.56
CA SER A 38 14.98 -0.78 -22.20
C SER A 38 15.18 -0.45 -20.70
N ARG A 39 15.08 -1.48 -19.85
CA ARG A 39 15.32 -1.36 -18.40
C ARG A 39 16.76 -1.03 -18.05
N ALA A 40 17.74 -1.63 -18.75
CA ALA A 40 19.16 -1.32 -18.56
C ALA A 40 19.49 0.14 -18.97
N LEU A 41 18.83 0.62 -20.02
CA LEU A 41 18.95 2.01 -20.47
C LEU A 41 18.28 2.98 -19.48
N ALA A 42 17.10 2.64 -18.97
CA ALA A 42 16.37 3.44 -17.98
C ALA A 42 17.12 3.57 -16.64
N LEU A 43 17.84 2.53 -16.22
CA LEU A 43 18.72 2.55 -15.06
C LEU A 43 20.03 3.33 -15.33
N GLY A 44 20.27 3.76 -16.56
CA GLY A 44 21.48 4.50 -16.94
C GLY A 44 22.74 3.65 -16.98
N LEU A 45 22.64 2.30 -17.01
CA LEU A 45 23.77 1.37 -16.95
C LEU A 45 24.57 1.28 -18.25
N VAL A 46 23.99 1.78 -19.35
CA VAL A 46 24.60 1.83 -20.68
C VAL A 46 24.50 3.24 -21.23
N ASN A 47 25.61 3.76 -21.76
CA ASN A 47 25.64 5.01 -22.50
C ASN A 47 26.31 4.76 -23.87
N ARG A 48 25.57 5.03 -24.96
CA ARG A 48 25.95 4.71 -26.33
C ARG A 48 26.25 3.21 -26.48
N SER A 49 27.54 2.79 -26.44
CA SER A 49 27.97 1.38 -26.58
C SER A 49 28.91 0.96 -25.46
N ALA A 50 28.86 1.64 -24.31
CA ALA A 50 29.75 1.36 -23.19
C ALA A 50 28.94 1.22 -21.88
N LEU A 51 29.42 0.37 -20.98
CA LEU A 51 28.94 0.27 -19.60
C LEU A 51 29.32 1.55 -18.83
N THR A 52 28.40 2.08 -18.04
CA THR A 52 28.61 3.33 -17.29
C THR A 52 29.16 3.07 -15.89
N VAL A 53 29.07 1.84 -15.39
CA VAL A 53 29.46 1.45 -14.04
C VAL A 53 30.77 0.68 -14.07
N PRO A 54 31.88 1.24 -13.54
CA PRO A 54 33.21 0.59 -13.58
C PRO A 54 33.25 -0.77 -12.90
N ASP A 55 32.48 -0.99 -11.85
CA ASP A 55 32.42 -2.24 -11.11
C ASP A 55 31.85 -3.38 -11.98
N ILE A 56 30.82 -3.06 -12.79
CA ILE A 56 30.24 -4.02 -13.76
C ILE A 56 31.27 -4.33 -14.85
N SER A 57 31.99 -3.32 -15.38
CA SER A 57 33.02 -3.53 -16.38
C SER A 57 34.12 -4.47 -15.88
N ARG A 58 34.61 -4.29 -14.65
CA ARG A 58 35.59 -5.18 -14.03
C ARG A 58 35.08 -6.61 -13.84
N LEU A 59 33.80 -6.79 -13.58
CA LEU A 59 33.17 -8.10 -13.45
C LEU A 59 33.11 -8.80 -14.83
N VAL A 60 32.75 -8.03 -15.87
CA VAL A 60 32.71 -8.49 -17.28
C VAL A 60 34.07 -8.93 -17.75
N GLU A 61 35.12 -8.13 -17.52
CA GLU A 61 36.52 -8.47 -17.88
C GLU A 61 36.94 -9.79 -17.25
N ARG A 62 36.73 -9.99 -15.95
CA ARG A 62 37.07 -11.25 -15.24
C ARG A 62 36.36 -12.48 -15.81
N VAL A 63 35.08 -12.34 -16.15
CA VAL A 63 34.31 -13.45 -16.76
C VAL A 63 34.73 -13.68 -18.19
N GLY A 64 35.14 -12.63 -18.92
CA GLY A 64 35.72 -12.73 -20.26
C GLY A 64 37.06 -13.47 -20.29
N GLU A 65 37.90 -13.35 -19.23
CA GLU A 65 39.18 -14.00 -19.10
C GLU A 65 39.08 -15.49 -18.76
N ASP A 66 38.23 -15.87 -17.80
CA ASP A 66 38.22 -17.24 -17.28
C ASP A 66 36.95 -18.05 -17.67
N GLY A 67 35.97 -17.41 -18.29
CA GLY A 67 34.72 -18.04 -18.75
C GLY A 67 33.74 -18.44 -17.61
N ASN A 68 34.10 -18.22 -16.35
CA ASN A 68 33.31 -18.64 -15.21
C ASN A 68 32.22 -17.62 -14.89
N ALA A 69 30.96 -18.08 -14.85
CA ALA A 69 29.85 -17.22 -14.44
C ALA A 69 30.07 -16.67 -13.02
N ARG A 70 29.74 -15.39 -12.81
CA ARG A 70 29.90 -14.68 -11.54
C ARG A 70 28.64 -13.91 -11.20
N GLU A 71 28.36 -13.87 -9.90
CA GLU A 71 27.31 -13.05 -9.33
C GLU A 71 27.91 -12.18 -8.23
N GLN A 72 27.50 -10.90 -8.20
CA GLN A 72 27.96 -9.96 -7.19
C GLN A 72 26.85 -8.92 -6.90
N GLU A 73 26.61 -8.66 -5.61
CA GLU A 73 25.83 -7.51 -5.18
C GLU A 73 26.73 -6.28 -5.06
N MET A 74 26.25 -5.15 -5.56
CA MET A 74 27.00 -3.90 -5.54
C MET A 74 26.08 -2.69 -5.32
N ARG A 75 26.63 -1.66 -4.68
CA ARG A 75 25.99 -0.36 -4.53
C ARG A 75 26.62 0.61 -5.50
N VAL A 76 25.84 1.11 -6.43
CA VAL A 76 26.31 2.05 -7.45
C VAL A 76 25.49 3.34 -7.40
N ARG A 77 26.11 4.47 -7.68
CA ARG A 77 25.36 5.71 -7.89
C ARG A 77 24.72 5.66 -9.26
N ARG A 78 23.43 6.06 -9.31
CA ARG A 78 22.69 6.10 -10.59
C ARG A 78 23.41 6.99 -11.60
N PRO A 79 23.90 6.44 -12.73
CA PRO A 79 24.53 7.25 -13.76
C PRO A 79 23.52 8.18 -14.47
N PRO A 80 23.96 9.34 -15.08
CA PRO A 80 25.33 9.87 -15.06
C PRO A 80 25.63 10.78 -13.86
N LEU A 81 24.64 11.30 -13.11
CA LEU A 81 24.83 12.30 -12.05
C LEU A 81 23.85 12.13 -10.88
N GLY A 82 23.19 10.98 -10.76
CA GLY A 82 22.18 10.72 -9.73
C GLY A 82 22.75 10.72 -8.30
N ARG A 83 22.04 11.33 -7.35
CA ARG A 83 22.32 11.22 -5.92
C ARG A 83 21.82 9.89 -5.33
N GLU A 84 20.97 9.21 -6.08
CA GLU A 84 20.34 7.95 -5.67
C GLU A 84 21.34 6.80 -5.77
N LEU A 85 21.40 5.97 -4.71
CA LEU A 85 22.18 4.73 -4.67
C LEU A 85 21.29 3.60 -5.16
N LEU A 86 21.71 2.94 -6.25
CA LEU A 86 21.11 1.71 -6.73
C LEU A 86 21.81 0.53 -6.04
N GLU A 87 21.06 -0.42 -5.54
CA GLU A 87 21.55 -1.68 -5.02
C GLU A 87 21.24 -2.76 -6.05
N LEU A 88 22.26 -3.25 -6.73
CA LEU A 88 22.13 -4.13 -7.88
C LEU A 88 22.72 -5.51 -7.57
N ARG A 89 22.01 -6.58 -7.98
CA ARG A 89 22.58 -7.92 -8.12
C ARG A 89 22.93 -8.11 -9.57
N VAL A 90 24.22 -8.25 -9.86
CA VAL A 90 24.75 -8.38 -11.21
C VAL A 90 25.27 -9.79 -11.41
N ARG A 91 24.73 -10.48 -12.42
CA ARG A 91 25.18 -11.79 -12.86
C ARG A 91 25.78 -11.65 -14.24
N VAL A 92 27.01 -12.17 -14.43
CA VAL A 92 27.66 -12.17 -15.70
C VAL A 92 28.03 -13.61 -16.08
N ALA A 93 27.69 -14.01 -17.30
CA ALA A 93 27.98 -15.36 -17.83
C ALA A 93 28.38 -15.32 -19.29
N ALA A 94 29.29 -16.21 -19.68
CA ALA A 94 29.66 -16.40 -21.08
C ALA A 94 28.61 -17.25 -21.82
N LEU A 95 28.16 -16.80 -22.99
CA LEU A 95 27.18 -17.50 -23.83
C LEU A 95 27.85 -18.40 -24.91
N GLY A 96 29.12 -18.82 -24.74
CA GLY A 96 29.78 -19.80 -25.59
C GLY A 96 30.18 -19.33 -27.00
N THR A 97 29.74 -18.16 -27.44
CA THR A 97 29.95 -17.61 -28.79
C THR A 97 30.85 -16.36 -28.81
N GLY A 98 31.64 -16.15 -27.74
CA GLY A 98 32.44 -14.93 -27.59
C GLY A 98 31.59 -13.70 -27.21
N VAL A 99 30.43 -13.91 -26.61
CA VAL A 99 29.56 -12.86 -26.01
C VAL A 99 29.34 -13.14 -24.55
N LEU A 100 29.17 -12.09 -23.77
CA LEU A 100 28.85 -12.13 -22.35
C LEU A 100 27.47 -11.59 -22.13
N LEU A 101 26.67 -12.28 -21.30
CA LEU A 101 25.39 -11.84 -20.85
C LEU A 101 25.52 -11.28 -19.44
N ILE A 102 24.98 -10.09 -19.23
CA ILE A 102 24.86 -9.43 -17.94
C ILE A 102 23.37 -9.34 -17.61
N LEU A 103 22.96 -9.95 -16.50
CA LEU A 103 21.63 -9.79 -15.93
C LEU A 103 21.75 -8.94 -14.66
N ILE A 104 20.88 -7.97 -14.52
CA ILE A 104 20.92 -7.01 -13.43
C ILE A 104 19.54 -6.89 -12.82
N ASP A 105 19.46 -7.26 -11.54
CA ASP A 105 18.28 -7.08 -10.70
C ASP A 105 18.48 -5.89 -9.77
N ASP A 106 17.49 -4.99 -9.73
CA ASP A 106 17.44 -3.92 -8.75
C ASP A 106 16.88 -4.46 -7.45
N LEU A 107 17.70 -4.47 -6.40
CA LEU A 107 17.36 -4.99 -5.09
C LEU A 107 16.58 -3.98 -4.23
N ALA A 108 16.41 -2.75 -4.70
CA ALA A 108 15.73 -1.72 -3.91
C ALA A 108 14.28 -2.09 -3.63
N GLU A 109 13.56 -2.64 -4.61
CA GLU A 109 12.17 -3.08 -4.45
C GLU A 109 12.06 -4.28 -3.48
N GLU A 110 12.89 -5.32 -3.68
CA GLU A 110 12.92 -6.49 -2.80
C GLU A 110 13.24 -6.10 -1.35
N ARG A 111 14.24 -5.25 -1.15
CA ARG A 111 14.61 -4.76 0.18
C ARG A 111 13.57 -3.84 0.79
N ARG A 112 12.88 -3.04 -0.03
CA ARG A 112 11.79 -2.19 0.42
C ARG A 112 10.63 -3.04 0.95
N VAL A 113 10.26 -4.10 0.22
CA VAL A 113 9.23 -5.06 0.66
C VAL A 113 9.66 -5.73 1.97
N ASP A 114 10.91 -6.19 2.06
CA ASP A 114 11.46 -6.82 3.26
C ASP A 114 11.56 -5.85 4.45
N ALA A 115 11.91 -4.60 4.22
CA ALA A 115 11.93 -3.57 5.25
C ALA A 115 10.51 -3.31 5.79
N VAL A 116 9.55 -3.10 4.89
CA VAL A 116 8.13 -2.91 5.26
C VAL A 116 7.59 -4.11 6.03
N ARG A 117 7.98 -5.34 5.67
CA ARG A 117 7.58 -6.54 6.39
C ARG A 117 8.21 -6.62 7.79
N ARG A 118 9.50 -6.30 7.92
CA ARG A 118 10.17 -6.27 9.24
C ARG A 118 9.60 -5.21 10.15
N ASP A 119 9.37 -4.00 9.63
CA ASP A 119 8.77 -2.90 10.38
C ASP A 119 7.34 -3.25 10.82
N PHE A 120 6.56 -3.93 9.98
CA PHE A 120 5.24 -4.43 10.33
C PHE A 120 5.30 -5.39 11.53
N VAL A 121 6.16 -6.41 11.50
CA VAL A 121 6.30 -7.38 12.59
C VAL A 121 6.76 -6.70 13.90
N ALA A 122 7.71 -5.75 13.81
CA ALA A 122 8.16 -4.99 14.96
C ALA A 122 7.03 -4.15 15.57
N ASN A 123 6.28 -3.42 14.73
CA ASN A 123 5.17 -2.59 15.18
C ASN A 123 4.02 -3.42 15.77
N VAL A 124 3.65 -4.56 15.16
CA VAL A 124 2.66 -5.49 15.74
C VAL A 124 3.10 -5.95 17.12
N SER A 125 4.38 -6.35 17.27
CA SER A 125 4.92 -6.81 18.56
C SER A 125 4.87 -5.71 19.63
N HIS A 126 5.16 -4.47 19.27
CA HIS A 126 5.08 -3.33 20.17
C HIS A 126 3.64 -3.01 20.57
N GLU A 127 2.70 -2.96 19.60
CA GLU A 127 1.30 -2.66 19.85
C GLU A 127 0.57 -3.78 20.62
N LEU A 128 1.03 -5.04 20.55
CA LEU A 128 0.52 -6.14 21.36
C LEU A 128 1.10 -6.11 22.80
N LYS A 129 2.37 -5.77 22.96
CA LYS A 129 3.04 -5.79 24.28
C LYS A 129 2.43 -4.77 25.25
N THR A 130 2.04 -3.61 24.76
CA THR A 130 1.49 -2.52 25.58
C THR A 130 0.18 -2.92 26.28
N PRO A 131 -0.88 -3.37 25.60
CA PRO A 131 -2.14 -3.77 26.25
C PRO A 131 -1.97 -5.01 27.13
N VAL A 132 -1.09 -5.96 26.77
CA VAL A 132 -0.81 -7.14 27.61
C VAL A 132 -0.16 -6.70 28.93
N GLY A 133 0.80 -5.78 28.89
CA GLY A 133 1.41 -5.21 30.11
C GLY A 133 0.40 -4.44 30.96
N ALA A 134 -0.48 -3.65 30.32
CA ALA A 134 -1.55 -2.94 31.02
C ALA A 134 -2.54 -3.90 31.70
N LEU A 135 -2.96 -4.97 31.00
CA LEU A 135 -3.84 -6.00 31.57
C LEU A 135 -3.23 -6.68 32.79
N SER A 136 -1.92 -7.03 32.73
CA SER A 136 -1.21 -7.64 33.86
C SER A 136 -1.19 -6.71 35.08
N LEU A 137 -0.86 -5.42 34.87
CA LEU A 137 -0.83 -4.44 35.96
C LEU A 137 -2.22 -4.20 36.54
N LEU A 138 -3.26 -4.09 35.70
CA LEU A 138 -4.64 -3.94 36.15
C LEU A 138 -5.11 -5.16 36.95
N ALA A 139 -4.74 -6.37 36.55
CA ALA A 139 -5.03 -7.59 37.30
C ALA A 139 -4.38 -7.61 38.69
N GLU A 140 -3.11 -7.23 38.81
CA GLU A 140 -2.43 -7.07 40.09
C GLU A 140 -3.10 -6.02 40.97
N THR A 141 -3.54 -4.91 40.36
CA THR A 141 -4.23 -3.84 41.07
C THR A 141 -5.60 -4.30 41.60
N VAL A 142 -6.36 -5.05 40.82
CA VAL A 142 -7.64 -5.67 41.25
C VAL A 142 -7.41 -6.60 42.46
N LEU A 143 -6.37 -7.42 42.42
CA LEU A 143 -6.04 -8.30 43.52
C LEU A 143 -5.64 -7.52 44.79
N SER A 144 -4.94 -6.41 44.65
CA SER A 144 -4.52 -5.55 45.76
C SER A 144 -5.69 -4.72 46.33
N ALA A 145 -6.71 -4.44 45.53
CA ALA A 145 -7.90 -3.69 45.93
C ALA A 145 -9.11 -4.59 46.28
N ALA A 146 -8.87 -5.88 46.61
CA ALA A 146 -9.92 -6.88 46.79
C ALA A 146 -10.99 -6.50 47.84
N ASP A 147 -10.61 -5.70 48.83
CA ASP A 147 -11.51 -5.22 49.91
C ASP A 147 -12.28 -3.95 49.52
N ASP A 148 -12.05 -3.36 48.36
CA ASP A 148 -12.73 -2.17 47.85
C ASP A 148 -13.51 -2.47 46.53
N PRO A 149 -14.81 -2.75 46.64
CA PRO A 149 -15.63 -3.13 45.47
C PRO A 149 -15.72 -2.08 44.37
N GLU A 150 -15.59 -0.78 44.71
CA GLU A 150 -15.64 0.29 43.70
C GLU A 150 -14.34 0.31 42.88
N GLN A 151 -13.21 0.20 43.54
CA GLN A 151 -11.93 0.10 42.83
C GLN A 151 -11.83 -1.17 42.00
N VAL A 152 -12.25 -2.31 42.53
CA VAL A 152 -12.31 -3.58 41.77
C VAL A 152 -13.14 -3.41 40.49
N ARG A 153 -14.32 -2.80 40.59
CA ARG A 153 -15.18 -2.54 39.41
C ARG A 153 -14.48 -1.62 38.42
N HIS A 154 -13.92 -0.52 38.86
CA HIS A 154 -13.23 0.46 38.03
C HIS A 154 -12.05 -0.19 37.24
N PHE A 155 -11.20 -0.98 37.91
CA PHE A 155 -10.09 -1.65 37.23
C PHE A 155 -10.54 -2.79 36.32
N ALA A 156 -11.60 -3.53 36.68
CA ALA A 156 -12.19 -4.56 35.85
C ALA A 156 -12.77 -3.98 34.54
N GLU A 157 -13.44 -2.84 34.60
CA GLU A 157 -13.94 -2.12 33.42
C GLU A 157 -12.79 -1.68 32.51
N ARG A 158 -11.66 -1.20 33.08
CA ARG A 158 -10.46 -0.87 32.31
C ARG A 158 -9.81 -2.09 31.67
N MET A 159 -9.77 -3.24 32.38
CA MET A 159 -9.30 -4.50 31.81
C MET A 159 -10.15 -4.91 30.62
N GLN A 160 -11.48 -4.78 30.73
CA GLN A 160 -12.40 -5.11 29.63
C GLN A 160 -12.15 -4.23 28.39
N MET A 161 -11.91 -2.94 28.59
CA MET A 161 -11.55 -2.02 27.49
C MET A 161 -10.24 -2.40 26.82
N GLU A 162 -9.19 -2.72 27.59
CA GLU A 162 -7.90 -3.14 27.01
C GLU A 162 -7.99 -4.50 26.32
N ALA A 163 -8.78 -5.44 26.84
CA ALA A 163 -9.01 -6.73 26.20
C ALA A 163 -9.76 -6.57 24.86
N SER A 164 -10.78 -5.71 24.82
CA SER A 164 -11.50 -5.40 23.58
C SER A 164 -10.59 -4.75 22.53
N ARG A 165 -9.73 -3.83 22.97
CA ARG A 165 -8.74 -3.20 22.09
C ARG A 165 -7.74 -4.21 21.52
N LEU A 166 -7.25 -5.13 22.37
CA LEU A 166 -6.33 -6.20 21.94
C LEU A 166 -7.00 -7.12 20.91
N ALA A 167 -8.27 -7.49 21.14
CA ALA A 167 -9.05 -8.29 20.20
C ALA A 167 -9.20 -7.60 18.84
N SER A 168 -9.51 -6.29 18.84
CA SER A 168 -9.59 -5.50 17.60
C SER A 168 -8.24 -5.46 16.85
N LEU A 169 -7.13 -5.27 17.58
CA LEU A 169 -5.79 -5.26 16.97
C LEU A 169 -5.45 -6.61 16.32
N ILE A 170 -5.75 -7.71 17.01
CA ILE A 170 -5.55 -9.07 16.46
C ILE A 170 -6.37 -9.26 15.20
N GLN A 171 -7.64 -8.82 15.21
CA GLN A 171 -8.51 -8.94 14.04
C GLN A 171 -7.97 -8.12 12.85
N ASP A 172 -7.54 -6.87 13.07
CA ASP A 172 -6.94 -6.03 12.02
C ASP A 172 -5.66 -6.65 11.44
N VAL A 173 -4.82 -7.29 12.27
CA VAL A 173 -3.62 -8.01 11.82
C VAL A 173 -3.99 -9.22 10.96
N ILE A 174 -5.01 -9.98 11.36
CA ILE A 174 -5.50 -11.13 10.58
C ILE A 174 -6.09 -10.66 9.25
N ASP A 175 -6.93 -9.62 9.27
CA ASP A 175 -7.54 -9.07 8.06
C ASP A 175 -6.46 -8.57 7.09
N LEU A 176 -5.47 -7.81 7.58
CA LEU A 176 -4.36 -7.34 6.75
C LEU A 176 -3.49 -8.49 6.22
N SER A 177 -3.26 -9.55 7.01
CA SER A 177 -2.51 -10.74 6.56
C SER A 177 -3.24 -11.49 5.44
N ARG A 178 -4.56 -11.66 5.55
CA ARG A 178 -5.39 -12.28 4.50
C ARG A 178 -5.39 -11.47 3.21
N LEU A 179 -5.52 -10.13 3.33
CA LEU A 179 -5.48 -9.23 2.19
C LEU A 179 -4.17 -9.29 1.39
N GLN A 180 -3.07 -9.72 2.02
CA GLN A 180 -1.76 -9.84 1.37
C GLN A 180 -1.51 -11.21 0.73
N SER A 181 -2.18 -12.25 1.19
CA SER A 181 -1.96 -13.63 0.75
C SER A 181 -3.01 -14.15 -0.24
N ASP A 182 -4.22 -13.64 -0.16
CA ASP A 182 -5.35 -14.14 -0.95
C ASP A 182 -5.54 -13.26 -2.19
N ASP A 183 -5.67 -13.89 -3.36
CA ASP A 183 -6.15 -13.21 -4.56
C ASP A 183 -7.66 -12.93 -4.38
N PRO A 184 -8.08 -11.66 -4.31
CA PRO A 184 -9.48 -11.30 -4.09
C PRO A 184 -10.41 -11.83 -5.18
N MET A 185 -9.87 -12.07 -6.39
CA MET A 185 -10.65 -12.59 -7.51
C MET A 185 -11.08 -14.04 -7.32
N THR A 186 -10.46 -14.80 -6.42
CA THR A 186 -10.87 -16.19 -6.14
C THR A 186 -12.23 -16.30 -5.43
N ARG A 187 -12.67 -15.23 -4.76
CA ARG A 187 -13.95 -15.13 -4.04
C ARG A 187 -14.82 -13.99 -4.55
N ALA A 188 -14.48 -13.45 -5.71
CA ALA A 188 -15.21 -12.33 -6.26
C ALA A 188 -16.61 -12.74 -6.72
N GLU A 189 -17.57 -11.93 -6.35
CA GLU A 189 -18.98 -12.03 -6.73
C GLU A 189 -19.52 -10.65 -7.09
N VAL A 190 -20.71 -10.58 -7.68
CA VAL A 190 -21.41 -9.31 -7.85
C VAL A 190 -21.98 -8.88 -6.50
N VAL A 191 -21.58 -7.70 -6.04
CA VAL A 191 -21.93 -7.13 -4.73
C VAL A 191 -22.75 -5.86 -4.93
N GLU A 192 -23.98 -5.87 -4.44
CA GLU A 192 -24.83 -4.68 -4.37
C GLU A 192 -24.29 -3.73 -3.30
N VAL A 193 -23.89 -2.52 -3.71
CA VAL A 193 -23.28 -1.53 -2.80
C VAL A 193 -24.26 -1.11 -1.71
N ASP A 194 -25.54 -1.03 -2.03
CA ASP A 194 -26.58 -0.61 -1.10
C ASP A 194 -26.76 -1.63 0.04
N GLU A 195 -26.74 -2.92 -0.26
CA GLU A 195 -26.75 -4.00 0.74
C GLU A 195 -25.46 -3.98 1.58
N LEU A 196 -24.32 -3.81 0.93
CA LEU A 196 -23.00 -3.72 1.58
C LEU A 196 -22.96 -2.59 2.61
N VAL A 197 -23.40 -1.39 2.22
CA VAL A 197 -23.47 -0.21 3.11
C VAL A 197 -24.43 -0.49 4.26
N THR A 198 -25.62 -1.00 3.99
CA THR A 198 -26.61 -1.33 5.03
C THR A 198 -26.02 -2.24 6.09
N ARG A 199 -25.35 -3.32 5.66
CA ARG A 199 -24.72 -4.28 6.56
C ARG A 199 -23.59 -3.65 7.38
N ALA A 200 -22.74 -2.82 6.76
CA ALA A 200 -21.70 -2.09 7.48
C ALA A 200 -22.26 -1.17 8.57
N LEU A 201 -23.38 -0.48 8.27
CA LEU A 201 -24.05 0.39 9.25
C LEU A 201 -24.69 -0.39 10.40
N GLU A 202 -25.24 -1.57 10.13
CA GLU A 202 -25.77 -2.46 11.17
C GLU A 202 -24.66 -2.90 12.15
N GLU A 203 -23.49 -3.27 11.65
CA GLU A 203 -22.35 -3.69 12.48
C GLU A 203 -21.84 -2.60 13.40
N VAL A 204 -21.90 -1.34 13.00
CA VAL A 204 -21.42 -0.20 13.80
C VAL A 204 -22.51 0.49 14.62
N ARG A 205 -23.76 0.04 14.54
CA ARG A 205 -24.92 0.68 15.19
C ARG A 205 -24.75 0.86 16.69
N THR A 206 -24.28 -0.15 17.40
CA THR A 206 -24.07 -0.09 18.86
C THR A 206 -23.02 0.96 19.22
N LEU A 207 -21.93 1.05 18.41
CA LEU A 207 -20.90 2.06 18.60
C LEU A 207 -21.45 3.47 18.35
N ALA A 208 -22.22 3.68 17.29
CA ALA A 208 -22.83 4.96 16.97
C ALA A 208 -23.76 5.43 18.11
N VAL A 209 -24.62 4.55 18.61
CA VAL A 209 -25.52 4.85 19.75
C VAL A 209 -24.73 5.19 21.01
N SER A 210 -23.67 4.42 21.33
CA SER A 210 -22.85 4.67 22.53
C SER A 210 -22.08 6.00 22.46
N ARG A 211 -21.89 6.55 21.27
CA ARG A 211 -21.20 7.82 20.99
C ARG A 211 -22.14 8.98 20.68
N ASP A 212 -23.45 8.75 20.74
CA ASP A 212 -24.47 9.75 20.37
C ASP A 212 -24.23 10.34 18.97
N ILE A 213 -23.93 9.46 18.00
CA ILE A 213 -23.69 9.82 16.61
C ILE A 213 -24.89 9.38 15.76
N GLU A 214 -25.46 10.34 15.03
CA GLU A 214 -26.48 10.06 14.02
C GLU A 214 -25.81 9.58 12.73
N VAL A 215 -26.04 8.32 12.35
CA VAL A 215 -25.54 7.80 11.06
C VAL A 215 -26.68 7.84 10.05
N VAL A 216 -26.49 8.62 8.98
CA VAL A 216 -27.47 8.77 7.89
C VAL A 216 -26.93 8.15 6.60
N ARG A 217 -27.82 7.49 5.87
CA ARG A 217 -27.54 6.92 4.56
C ARG A 217 -28.32 7.69 3.50
N SER A 218 -27.73 7.86 2.30
CA SER A 218 -28.45 8.36 1.12
C SER A 218 -29.49 7.34 0.62
N GLU A 219 -30.30 7.75 -0.35
CA GLU A 219 -31.17 6.84 -1.10
C GLU A 219 -30.33 5.76 -1.82
N ASP A 220 -30.97 4.65 -2.20
CA ASP A 220 -30.35 3.55 -2.89
C ASP A 220 -29.76 4.00 -4.23
N SER A 221 -28.56 3.56 -4.51
CA SER A 221 -27.80 3.93 -5.72
C SER A 221 -28.00 2.95 -6.88
N GLY A 222 -28.37 1.70 -6.58
CA GLY A 222 -28.44 0.60 -7.54
C GLY A 222 -27.06 0.23 -8.13
N VAL A 223 -25.99 0.62 -7.47
CA VAL A 223 -24.61 0.37 -7.95
C VAL A 223 -24.17 -1.02 -7.56
N GLU A 224 -23.54 -1.72 -8.49
CA GLU A 224 -22.94 -3.03 -8.29
C GLU A 224 -21.41 -2.98 -8.52
N ILE A 225 -20.67 -3.78 -7.76
CA ILE A 225 -19.22 -3.96 -7.84
C ILE A 225 -18.92 -5.45 -7.96
N TYR A 226 -17.95 -5.85 -8.78
CA TYR A 226 -17.45 -7.22 -8.79
C TYR A 226 -16.24 -7.34 -7.85
N GLY A 227 -16.36 -8.14 -6.79
CA GLY A 227 -15.28 -8.25 -5.80
C GLY A 227 -15.61 -9.15 -4.62
N ASP A 228 -14.65 -9.27 -3.69
CA ASP A 228 -14.83 -10.01 -2.43
C ASP A 228 -15.69 -9.19 -1.46
N ARG A 229 -16.94 -9.64 -1.24
CA ARG A 229 -17.91 -9.01 -0.33
C ARG A 229 -17.34 -8.77 1.07
N GLY A 230 -16.57 -9.73 1.60
CA GLY A 230 -16.01 -9.63 2.95
C GLY A 230 -14.94 -8.54 3.06
N GLN A 231 -14.07 -8.43 2.06
CA GLN A 231 -13.06 -7.36 1.99
C GLN A 231 -13.72 -5.99 1.84
N LEU A 232 -14.68 -5.86 0.93
CA LEU A 232 -15.43 -4.62 0.69
C LEU A 232 -16.18 -4.17 1.96
N LEU A 233 -16.86 -5.11 2.64
CA LEU A 233 -17.54 -4.84 3.92
C LEU A 233 -16.54 -4.34 4.99
N THR A 234 -15.39 -4.97 5.10
CA THR A 234 -14.33 -4.55 6.02
C THR A 234 -13.85 -3.13 5.74
N ALA A 235 -13.69 -2.74 4.46
CA ALA A 235 -13.28 -1.39 4.09
C ALA A 235 -14.33 -0.35 4.48
N VAL A 236 -15.61 -0.56 4.13
CA VAL A 236 -16.69 0.38 4.47
C VAL A 236 -16.85 0.49 5.98
N ARG A 237 -16.87 -0.63 6.71
CA ARG A 237 -16.93 -0.67 8.17
C ARG A 237 -15.79 0.13 8.82
N ASN A 238 -14.57 -0.01 8.34
CA ASN A 238 -13.41 0.74 8.85
C ASN A 238 -13.58 2.25 8.66
N LEU A 239 -14.07 2.70 7.51
CA LEU A 239 -14.32 4.12 7.27
C LEU A 239 -15.42 4.66 8.19
N VAL A 240 -16.55 3.94 8.31
CA VAL A 240 -17.67 4.38 9.17
C VAL A 240 -17.26 4.35 10.64
N THR A 241 -16.52 3.33 11.08
CA THR A 241 -15.97 3.26 12.45
C THR A 241 -15.07 4.46 12.75
N ASN A 242 -14.16 4.81 11.85
CA ASN A 242 -13.30 5.98 12.00
C ASN A 242 -14.13 7.26 12.07
N ALA A 243 -15.09 7.44 11.19
CA ALA A 243 -15.98 8.59 11.19
C ALA A 243 -16.71 8.76 12.54
N ILE A 244 -17.22 7.68 13.13
CA ILE A 244 -17.88 7.69 14.45
C ILE A 244 -16.88 7.99 15.57
N VAL A 245 -15.71 7.36 15.55
CA VAL A 245 -14.72 7.48 16.64
C VAL A 245 -14.10 8.87 16.73
N TYR A 246 -13.88 9.52 15.58
CA TYR A 246 -13.23 10.83 15.52
C TYR A 246 -14.21 12.01 15.50
N SER A 247 -15.50 11.76 15.45
CA SER A 247 -16.54 12.78 15.55
C SER A 247 -16.89 13.13 17.02
N PRO A 248 -17.20 14.40 17.33
CA PRO A 248 -17.76 14.78 18.61
C PRO A 248 -19.16 14.16 18.82
N MET A 249 -19.57 13.97 20.07
CA MET A 249 -20.90 13.50 20.42
C MET A 249 -21.97 14.50 19.89
N GLY A 250 -23.12 13.99 19.50
CA GLY A 250 -24.24 14.80 18.98
C GLY A 250 -24.05 15.25 17.53
N THR A 251 -23.06 14.70 16.81
CA THR A 251 -22.82 15.04 15.40
C THR A 251 -23.34 13.95 14.46
N ARG A 252 -23.15 14.17 13.15
CA ARG A 252 -23.67 13.29 12.10
C ARG A 252 -22.56 12.71 11.25
N VAL A 253 -22.67 11.43 10.92
CA VAL A 253 -21.88 10.72 9.89
C VAL A 253 -22.81 10.39 8.71
N ALA A 254 -22.45 10.81 7.50
CA ALA A 254 -23.21 10.54 6.30
C ALA A 254 -22.49 9.53 5.40
N VAL A 255 -23.23 8.53 4.93
CA VAL A 255 -22.74 7.53 3.98
C VAL A 255 -23.58 7.59 2.72
N SER A 256 -22.92 7.70 1.57
CA SER A 256 -23.58 7.74 0.27
C SER A 256 -22.87 6.86 -0.74
N ALA A 257 -23.61 6.33 -1.70
CA ALA A 257 -23.08 5.63 -2.84
C ALA A 257 -23.62 6.24 -4.13
N ARG A 258 -22.82 6.27 -5.19
CA ARG A 258 -23.24 6.71 -6.51
C ARG A 258 -22.39 6.09 -7.61
N MET A 259 -22.94 6.04 -8.81
CA MET A 259 -22.19 5.76 -10.03
C MET A 259 -21.68 7.06 -10.63
N ASN A 260 -20.41 7.10 -10.99
CA ASN A 260 -19.79 8.21 -11.69
C ASN A 260 -18.85 7.69 -12.78
N GLU A 261 -19.21 7.85 -14.06
CA GLU A 261 -18.40 7.46 -15.23
C GLU A 261 -17.85 6.02 -15.18
N GLY A 262 -18.66 5.08 -14.75
CA GLY A 262 -18.25 3.66 -14.64
C GLY A 262 -17.51 3.32 -13.33
N ILE A 263 -17.36 4.29 -12.43
CA ILE A 263 -16.78 4.12 -11.11
C ILE A 263 -17.88 4.15 -10.04
N ALA A 264 -17.89 3.15 -9.19
CA ALA A 264 -18.68 3.14 -7.97
C ALA A 264 -17.96 3.98 -6.91
N GLU A 265 -18.60 5.06 -6.45
CA GLU A 265 -18.08 5.92 -5.39
C GLU A 265 -18.89 5.69 -4.11
N ILE A 266 -18.24 5.17 -3.06
CA ILE A 266 -18.80 5.06 -1.71
C ILE A 266 -18.14 6.12 -0.84
N THR A 267 -18.92 7.10 -0.41
CA THR A 267 -18.42 8.25 0.35
C THR A 267 -18.89 8.20 1.80
N VAL A 268 -17.95 8.36 2.72
CA VAL A 268 -18.20 8.51 4.17
C VAL A 268 -17.76 9.90 4.59
N LYS A 269 -18.69 10.72 5.06
CA LYS A 269 -18.43 12.08 5.52
C LYS A 269 -18.71 12.19 7.01
N ASP A 270 -17.77 12.75 7.75
CA ASP A 270 -17.85 13.02 9.19
C ASP A 270 -17.79 14.52 9.50
N GLN A 271 -18.16 14.87 10.72
CA GLN A 271 -18.04 16.19 11.32
C GLN A 271 -16.98 16.17 12.44
N GLY A 272 -15.91 15.40 12.23
CA GLY A 272 -14.85 15.16 13.20
C GLY A 272 -13.87 16.29 13.33
N ILE A 273 -12.75 15.97 13.98
CA ILE A 273 -11.66 16.91 14.23
C ILE A 273 -10.92 17.35 12.95
N GLY A 274 -11.11 16.63 11.85
CA GLY A 274 -10.34 16.81 10.61
C GLY A 274 -8.89 16.34 10.73
N ILE A 275 -8.20 16.39 9.60
CA ILE A 275 -6.82 15.86 9.44
C ILE A 275 -5.96 17.00 8.88
N PRO A 276 -4.79 17.31 9.48
CA PRO A 276 -3.85 18.28 8.94
C PRO A 276 -3.36 17.88 7.55
N SER A 277 -3.16 18.84 6.66
CA SER A 277 -2.76 18.57 5.27
C SER A 277 -1.45 17.80 5.12
N HIS A 278 -0.50 18.02 6.03
CA HIS A 278 0.79 17.30 6.01
C HIS A 278 0.71 15.82 6.43
N ASP A 279 -0.44 15.39 6.97
CA ASP A 279 -0.69 14.02 7.40
C ASP A 279 -1.51 13.22 6.37
N LEU A 280 -2.17 13.89 5.41
CA LEU A 280 -3.11 13.25 4.46
C LEU A 280 -2.48 12.09 3.66
N ASP A 281 -1.23 12.23 3.24
CA ASP A 281 -0.54 11.15 2.53
C ASP A 281 -0.17 9.98 3.44
N ARG A 282 0.03 10.25 4.73
CA ARG A 282 0.54 9.31 5.70
C ARG A 282 -0.52 8.52 6.45
N ILE A 283 -1.77 9.02 6.52
CA ILE A 283 -2.84 8.34 7.26
C ILE A 283 -3.15 6.93 6.75
N PHE A 284 -2.72 6.59 5.54
CA PHE A 284 -2.82 5.25 4.96
C PHE A 284 -1.61 4.35 5.24
N GLU A 285 -0.56 4.89 5.90
CA GLU A 285 0.57 4.08 6.37
C GLU A 285 0.14 3.19 7.55
N ARG A 286 0.70 1.99 7.65
CA ARG A 286 0.39 1.06 8.75
C ARG A 286 0.87 1.63 10.08
N PHE A 287 0.01 1.55 11.11
CA PHE A 287 0.25 2.07 12.47
C PHE A 287 0.42 3.58 12.56
N TYR A 288 0.21 4.33 11.46
CA TYR A 288 0.27 5.77 11.48
C TYR A 288 -0.92 6.36 12.23
N ARG A 289 -0.66 7.40 13.01
CA ARG A 289 -1.66 8.10 13.84
C ARG A 289 -1.24 9.56 13.97
N VAL A 290 -2.14 10.48 13.66
CA VAL A 290 -1.90 11.94 13.73
C VAL A 290 -1.56 12.39 15.14
N ASP A 291 -2.22 11.81 16.17
CA ASP A 291 -1.96 12.08 17.60
C ASP A 291 -1.94 10.77 18.38
N GLN A 292 -0.75 10.33 18.78
CA GLN A 292 -0.55 9.11 19.56
C GLN A 292 -1.15 9.16 20.96
N ALA A 293 -1.20 10.34 21.60
CA ALA A 293 -1.69 10.47 22.96
C ALA A 293 -3.21 10.37 23.02
N ARG A 294 -3.91 11.09 22.14
CA ARG A 294 -5.36 11.11 22.04
C ARG A 294 -5.92 9.80 21.51
N SER A 295 -5.22 9.18 20.60
CA SER A 295 -5.67 7.91 20.01
C SER A 295 -5.55 6.71 20.93
N ARG A 296 -4.76 6.76 22.03
CA ARG A 296 -4.79 5.71 23.07
C ARG A 296 -6.13 5.68 23.79
N SER A 297 -6.76 6.83 24.00
CA SER A 297 -8.08 6.90 24.62
C SER A 297 -9.23 6.51 23.69
N THR A 298 -9.04 6.61 22.37
CA THR A 298 -10.04 6.23 21.35
C THR A 298 -9.91 4.78 20.85
N GLY A 299 -8.84 4.06 21.24
CA GLY A 299 -8.67 2.63 20.96
C GLY A 299 -8.27 2.27 19.53
N GLY A 300 -7.95 3.24 18.67
CA GLY A 300 -7.57 2.97 17.28
C GLY A 300 -6.25 2.21 17.15
N THR A 301 -6.16 1.26 16.23
CA THR A 301 -4.98 0.43 15.97
C THR A 301 -3.98 1.06 14.98
N GLY A 302 -4.44 2.02 14.15
CA GLY A 302 -3.69 2.60 13.05
C GLY A 302 -3.57 1.67 11.83
N LEU A 303 -4.33 0.59 11.79
CA LEU A 303 -4.38 -0.35 10.67
C LEU A 303 -5.60 -0.17 9.77
N GLY A 304 -6.69 0.37 10.27
CA GLY A 304 -7.97 0.45 9.55
C GLY A 304 -7.88 1.15 8.19
N LEU A 305 -7.24 2.32 8.09
CA LEU A 305 -7.08 3.02 6.80
C LEU A 305 -6.08 2.32 5.86
N ALA A 306 -5.06 1.66 6.40
CA ALA A 306 -4.18 0.82 5.59
C ALA A 306 -4.92 -0.38 5.00
N ILE A 307 -5.85 -1.00 5.75
CA ILE A 307 -6.75 -2.05 5.27
C ILE A 307 -7.64 -1.49 4.15
N VAL A 308 -8.27 -0.33 4.34
CA VAL A 308 -9.11 0.32 3.32
C VAL A 308 -8.34 0.50 2.01
N LYS A 309 -7.15 1.10 2.09
CA LYS A 309 -6.30 1.31 0.90
C LYS A 309 -5.98 -0.01 0.19
N HIS A 310 -5.64 -1.04 0.95
CA HIS A 310 -5.28 -2.34 0.38
C HIS A 310 -6.47 -3.03 -0.29
N VAL A 311 -7.66 -2.96 0.33
CA VAL A 311 -8.91 -3.46 -0.28
C VAL A 311 -9.19 -2.74 -1.60
N CYS A 312 -9.09 -1.41 -1.65
CA CYS A 312 -9.27 -0.66 -2.89
C CYS A 312 -8.29 -1.12 -3.98
N GLN A 313 -7.01 -1.23 -3.65
CA GLN A 313 -5.97 -1.68 -4.60
C GLN A 313 -6.22 -3.09 -5.13
N ASN A 314 -6.63 -4.01 -4.25
CA ASN A 314 -6.98 -5.38 -4.62
C ASN A 314 -8.16 -5.45 -5.59
N HIS A 315 -9.04 -4.45 -5.57
CA HIS A 315 -10.22 -4.34 -6.44
C HIS A 315 -10.01 -3.36 -7.62
N GLY A 316 -8.76 -2.98 -7.93
CA GLY A 316 -8.44 -2.10 -9.06
C GLY A 316 -8.88 -0.65 -8.86
N GLY A 317 -9.09 -0.23 -7.63
CA GLY A 317 -9.55 1.11 -7.28
C GLY A 317 -8.63 1.86 -6.33
N GLU A 318 -9.14 2.96 -5.79
CA GLU A 318 -8.42 3.83 -4.87
C GLU A 318 -9.31 4.36 -3.73
N CYS A 319 -8.69 4.80 -2.64
CA CYS A 319 -9.36 5.57 -1.59
C CYS A 319 -8.80 6.98 -1.57
N THR A 320 -9.69 7.97 -1.75
CA THR A 320 -9.33 9.39 -1.67
C THR A 320 -9.85 10.02 -0.38
N VAL A 321 -9.23 11.12 0.05
CA VAL A 321 -9.62 11.85 1.25
C VAL A 321 -9.58 13.36 0.99
N TRP A 322 -10.62 14.05 1.44
CA TRP A 322 -10.65 15.48 1.66
C TRP A 322 -10.87 15.73 3.14
N SER A 323 -10.09 16.62 3.75
CA SER A 323 -10.25 16.93 5.16
C SER A 323 -9.77 18.32 5.49
N GLU A 324 -10.44 18.96 6.46
CA GLU A 324 -10.08 20.27 7.00
C GLU A 324 -10.19 20.23 8.52
N VAL A 325 -9.16 20.71 9.19
CA VAL A 325 -9.09 20.70 10.66
C VAL A 325 -10.23 21.52 11.24
N GLY A 326 -11.01 20.93 12.15
CA GLY A 326 -12.17 21.52 12.79
C GLY A 326 -13.47 21.43 11.98
N THR A 327 -13.43 20.97 10.74
CA THR A 327 -14.62 20.83 9.86
C THR A 327 -15.04 19.37 9.71
N GLY A 328 -14.07 18.44 9.67
CA GLY A 328 -14.27 17.01 9.47
C GLY A 328 -13.56 16.47 8.26
N SER A 329 -13.89 15.22 7.89
CA SER A 329 -13.27 14.51 6.78
C SER A 329 -14.32 13.88 5.86
N THR A 330 -13.91 13.66 4.61
CA THR A 330 -14.69 12.96 3.60
C THR A 330 -13.78 11.93 2.95
N PHE A 331 -14.03 10.66 3.19
CA PHE A 331 -13.34 9.55 2.53
C PHE A 331 -14.21 9.01 1.42
N THR A 332 -13.61 8.73 0.25
CA THR A 332 -14.31 8.16 -0.89
C THR A 332 -13.57 6.94 -1.40
N LEU A 333 -14.24 5.77 -1.37
CA LEU A 333 -13.79 4.57 -2.08
C LEU A 333 -14.23 4.70 -3.53
N ARG A 334 -13.29 4.59 -4.45
CA ARG A 334 -13.53 4.63 -5.90
C ARG A 334 -13.14 3.27 -6.48
N LEU A 335 -14.12 2.51 -6.93
CA LEU A 335 -13.96 1.14 -7.40
C LEU A 335 -14.58 0.98 -8.78
N PRO A 336 -13.99 0.16 -9.68
CA PRO A 336 -14.64 -0.14 -10.95
C PRO A 336 -16.03 -0.75 -10.72
N ALA A 337 -17.04 -0.17 -11.33
CA ALA A 337 -18.39 -0.70 -11.24
C ALA A 337 -18.53 -1.98 -12.08
N TYR A 338 -19.44 -2.85 -11.69
CA TYR A 338 -19.80 -4.02 -12.49
C TYR A 338 -20.64 -3.59 -13.70
N ASP A 339 -20.33 -4.16 -14.86
CA ASP A 339 -21.10 -3.97 -16.08
C ASP A 339 -21.80 -5.27 -16.42
N PRO A 340 -23.13 -5.34 -16.28
CA PRO A 340 -23.89 -6.55 -16.57
C PRO A 340 -23.91 -6.92 -18.06
N GLU A 341 -23.64 -5.98 -18.98
CA GLU A 341 -23.62 -6.26 -20.42
C GLU A 341 -22.34 -6.98 -20.84
N THR A 342 -21.20 -6.64 -20.24
CA THR A 342 -19.91 -7.28 -20.55
C THR A 342 -19.55 -8.43 -19.59
N GLY A 343 -20.22 -8.51 -18.44
CA GLY A 343 -19.90 -9.46 -17.37
C GLY A 343 -18.54 -9.23 -16.73
N MET A 344 -17.95 -8.04 -16.91
CA MET A 344 -16.63 -7.64 -16.43
C MET A 344 -16.71 -6.34 -15.63
N GLN A 345 -15.64 -6.03 -14.91
CA GLN A 345 -15.46 -4.68 -14.36
C GLN A 345 -15.33 -3.68 -15.51
N ARG A 346 -16.01 -2.54 -15.42
CA ARG A 346 -15.83 -1.46 -16.38
C ARG A 346 -14.39 -0.98 -16.31
N GLU A 347 -13.67 -1.01 -17.44
CA GLU A 347 -12.36 -0.36 -17.48
C GLU A 347 -12.56 1.15 -17.23
N PRO A 348 -11.79 1.76 -16.30
CA PRO A 348 -11.82 3.19 -16.14
C PRO A 348 -11.43 3.83 -17.46
N GLN A 349 -12.22 4.76 -17.97
CA GLN A 349 -11.76 5.58 -19.10
C GLN A 349 -10.49 6.32 -18.63
N GLU A 350 -9.40 6.18 -19.39
CA GLU A 350 -8.15 6.88 -19.09
C GLU A 350 -8.42 8.36 -18.89
N PHE A 351 -8.24 8.84 -17.67
CA PHE A 351 -8.30 10.28 -17.39
C PHE A 351 -7.07 10.93 -17.99
N GLU A 352 -7.24 11.65 -19.10
CA GLU A 352 -6.36 12.78 -19.39
C GLU A 352 -6.49 13.76 -18.23
N MET A 353 -5.43 13.88 -17.43
CA MET A 353 -5.36 14.88 -16.37
C MET A 353 -5.32 16.25 -17.01
N ASP A 354 -6.48 16.89 -17.14
CA ASP A 354 -6.53 18.33 -17.34
C ASP A 354 -5.90 19.02 -16.12
N ILE A 355 -4.67 19.44 -16.29
CA ILE A 355 -3.97 20.29 -15.31
C ILE A 355 -4.72 21.62 -15.30
N VAL A 356 -5.63 21.76 -14.34
CA VAL A 356 -6.25 23.06 -14.06
C VAL A 356 -5.16 23.99 -13.50
N THR A 357 -4.60 24.78 -14.37
CA THR A 357 -3.71 25.89 -14.00
C THR A 357 -4.52 26.91 -13.20
N VAL A 358 -4.18 27.04 -11.91
CA VAL A 358 -4.71 28.10 -11.05
C VAL A 358 -4.25 29.43 -11.64
N PRO A 359 -5.12 30.41 -11.98
CA PRO A 359 -4.70 31.70 -12.46
C PRO A 359 -3.98 32.48 -11.36
N GLU A 360 -2.74 32.89 -11.60
CA GLU A 360 -2.02 33.84 -10.77
C GLU A 360 -2.88 35.09 -10.58
N GLN A 361 -3.26 35.36 -9.34
CA GLN A 361 -3.83 36.67 -8.98
C GLN A 361 -2.73 37.71 -9.13
N GLY A 362 -2.82 38.47 -10.23
CA GLY A 362 -1.98 39.62 -10.52
C GLY A 362 -2.03 40.65 -9.40
N GLY A 363 -0.83 40.94 -8.85
CA GLY A 363 -0.63 42.07 -7.96
C GLY A 363 -1.02 43.38 -8.66
N ARG A 364 -1.81 44.17 -7.97
CA ARG A 364 -1.92 45.61 -8.26
C ARG A 364 -1.33 46.37 -7.09
N SER A 365 -0.37 47.14 -7.45
CA SER A 365 0.24 48.38 -6.90
C SER A 365 -0.25 48.86 -5.55
#